data_9345e8fcc0ef3518483c763387118124
#
_entry.id   9345e8fcc0ef3518483c763387118124
#
_cell.length_a   1.000
_cell.length_b   1.000
_cell.length_c   1.000
_cell.angle_alpha   90.00
_cell.angle_beta   90.00
_cell.angle_gamma   90.00
#
_symmetry.space_group_name_H-M   'P 1'
#
loop_
_entity.id
_entity.type
_entity.pdbx_description
1 polymer ?
#
loop_
_entity_poly.entity_id
_entity_poly.type
_entity_poly.pdbx_seq_one_letter_code
_entity_poly.pdbx_strand_id
1 'polypeptide(L)'
;MERITVYDGSAGKGRAGKTMPLYMRLEEYDLSLEIETGIRIAREDFALLSNSGEWLPGVELTPERASILEEIRETSTAMVKAYTVMQVKGMDMNGRVLENEVSNILSGVMPVPENAGAETLVARYTRYVEEQNRDGVYSKSRYRELCSFVKKLERFLKIKGRSRMTLKEFTVDVLLEYRRFCYDEYQYVKDPKYADLYPKQWPYRWPKERLTDSSVVQVLRALRAFFFDMENTDEIAKSPFKKLTREKQAKIMMVRYDSPFYLRAEEFQRVLELEVENERMKLYKNFFIMLCCTGCRVSDLLSLSMENVSVSEEGIPYIHYLPKKTRNRQMNFRETKTPLIRPAFDIIKAGTFWFGGPRDESKVQRINYNLPKLLKMAGIDRKVAVYNHVKGENEYKPLWELATSRLGRKTHIDMMAKVQVNIYAAGLHSIGADSVERYTHMEIQDRFTLMNVAFGQKDFRVDKDLNIVEEKSKKVSMKAAAAIKGEESVPQVKPYFERLAWYVKK
;
A
#
# COMPACT_ATOMS: atom_id res chain seq x y z
N MET A 1 1.99 43.69 8.99
CA MET A 1 1.52 44.69 7.98
C MET A 1 1.97 44.17 6.62
N GLU A 2 1.04 43.83 5.77
CA GLU A 2 1.29 43.38 4.40
C GLU A 2 1.96 44.51 3.62
N ARG A 3 3.08 44.21 2.98
CA ARG A 3 3.79 45.18 2.15
C ARG A 3 3.84 44.65 0.71
N ILE A 4 3.23 45.39 -0.22
CA ILE A 4 3.34 45.11 -1.63
C ILE A 4 4.40 45.99 -2.25
N THR A 5 5.31 45.40 -3.00
CA THR A 5 6.35 46.08 -3.76
C THR A 5 6.24 45.75 -5.24
N VAL A 6 6.40 46.78 -6.07
CA VAL A 6 6.41 46.66 -7.54
C VAL A 6 7.85 46.71 -8.04
N TYR A 7 8.26 45.80 -8.88
CA TYR A 7 9.63 45.73 -9.37
C TYR A 7 9.74 45.17 -10.80
N ASP A 8 10.93 45.33 -11.38
CA ASP A 8 11.29 44.83 -12.69
C ASP A 8 11.80 43.39 -12.61
N GLY A 9 11.09 42.44 -13.23
CA GLY A 9 11.51 41.04 -13.31
C GLY A 9 12.65 40.76 -14.29
N SER A 10 13.21 41.79 -14.93
CA SER A 10 14.25 41.62 -15.94
C SER A 10 15.68 41.52 -15.40
N ALA A 11 15.88 41.45 -14.10
CA ALA A 11 17.19 41.28 -13.48
C ALA A 11 17.83 39.95 -13.91
N GLY A 12 18.50 39.93 -15.07
CA GLY A 12 19.29 38.78 -15.56
C GLY A 12 19.06 38.31 -16.99
N LYS A 13 18.09 38.83 -17.72
CA LYS A 13 17.85 38.43 -19.12
C LYS A 13 17.80 39.65 -20.03
N GLY A 14 18.95 40.06 -20.63
CA GLY A 14 19.05 41.11 -21.60
C GLY A 14 18.19 40.85 -22.84
N ARG A 15 16.93 41.36 -22.83
CA ARG A 15 16.13 41.52 -24.04
C ARG A 15 15.85 43.02 -24.26
N ALA A 16 16.35 43.53 -25.37
CA ALA A 16 16.13 44.90 -25.82
C ALA A 16 14.70 45.07 -26.31
N GLY A 17 13.77 45.40 -25.39
CA GLY A 17 12.39 45.78 -25.70
C GLY A 17 12.11 47.20 -25.23
N LYS A 18 11.21 47.95 -25.91
CA LYS A 18 10.76 49.29 -25.51
C LYS A 18 9.91 49.26 -24.21
N THR A 19 9.29 48.11 -23.92
CA THR A 19 8.46 47.92 -22.71
C THR A 19 8.97 46.71 -21.92
N MET A 20 8.68 46.68 -20.62
CA MET A 20 9.06 45.64 -19.69
C MET A 20 7.86 45.18 -18.84
N PRO A 21 7.80 43.90 -18.42
CA PRO A 21 6.75 43.41 -17.54
C PRO A 21 6.96 43.89 -16.11
N LEU A 22 5.86 44.19 -15.41
CA LEU A 22 5.85 44.48 -13.98
C LEU A 22 5.58 43.22 -13.19
N TYR A 23 6.32 43.06 -12.10
CA TYR A 23 6.13 42.06 -11.09
C TYR A 23 5.69 42.70 -9.79
N MET A 24 4.90 41.98 -9.01
CA MET A 24 4.52 42.39 -7.66
C MET A 24 4.94 41.35 -6.66
N ARG A 25 5.46 41.80 -5.53
CA ARG A 25 5.85 40.97 -4.39
C ARG A 25 5.04 41.40 -3.17
N LEU A 26 4.41 40.42 -2.52
CA LEU A 26 3.76 40.56 -1.23
C LEU A 26 4.67 39.99 -0.15
N GLU A 27 5.00 40.78 0.82
CA GLU A 27 5.84 40.41 1.98
C GLU A 27 5.03 40.49 3.25
N GLU A 28 5.03 39.42 4.04
CA GLU A 28 4.45 39.36 5.37
C GLU A 28 5.30 38.44 6.26
N TYR A 29 5.91 39.01 7.35
CA TYR A 29 6.84 38.31 8.24
C TYR A 29 7.96 37.60 7.43
N ASP A 30 8.07 36.27 7.50
CA ASP A 30 9.09 35.50 6.79
C ASP A 30 8.62 34.98 5.42
N LEU A 31 7.44 35.40 4.97
CA LEU A 31 6.83 34.94 3.70
C LEU A 31 7.00 36.01 2.63
N SER A 32 7.49 35.60 1.46
CA SER A 32 7.62 36.44 0.26
C SER A 32 6.98 35.72 -0.93
N LEU A 33 5.93 36.29 -1.49
CA LEU A 33 5.18 35.73 -2.64
C LEU A 33 5.25 36.70 -3.81
N GLU A 34 5.63 36.18 -4.99
CA GLU A 34 5.82 36.97 -6.22
C GLU A 34 4.85 36.51 -7.29
N ILE A 35 4.32 37.47 -8.07
CA ILE A 35 3.48 37.22 -9.25
C ILE A 35 3.91 38.06 -10.44
N GLU A 36 3.69 37.54 -11.65
CA GLU A 36 3.73 38.35 -12.88
C GLU A 36 2.36 39.03 -13.07
N THR A 37 2.33 40.36 -13.17
CA THR A 37 1.06 41.11 -13.17
C THR A 37 0.36 41.12 -14.53
N GLY A 38 1.08 40.78 -15.62
CA GLY A 38 0.62 41.00 -16.99
C GLY A 38 0.73 42.45 -17.48
N ILE A 39 0.98 43.43 -16.59
CA ILE A 39 1.12 44.85 -16.90
C ILE A 39 2.47 45.07 -17.57
N ARG A 40 2.48 45.82 -18.64
CA ARG A 40 3.72 46.21 -19.36
C ARG A 40 3.87 47.74 -19.34
N ILE A 41 5.06 48.18 -18.93
CA ILE A 41 5.38 49.62 -18.79
C ILE A 41 6.60 49.98 -19.69
N ALA A 42 6.64 51.21 -20.20
CA ALA A 42 7.83 51.72 -20.86
C ALA A 42 8.99 51.86 -19.87
N ARG A 43 10.22 51.58 -20.30
CA ARG A 43 11.39 51.64 -19.41
C ARG A 43 11.62 53.04 -18.81
N GLU A 44 11.31 54.05 -19.58
CA GLU A 44 11.40 55.46 -19.14
C GLU A 44 10.41 55.76 -18.03
N ASP A 45 9.20 55.24 -18.14
CA ASP A 45 8.15 55.40 -17.15
C ASP A 45 8.39 54.57 -15.88
N PHE A 46 8.96 53.37 -16.03
CA PHE A 46 9.34 52.57 -14.88
C PHE A 46 10.33 53.30 -13.93
N ALA A 47 11.26 54.06 -14.47
CA ALA A 47 12.19 54.89 -13.66
C ALA A 47 11.51 56.01 -12.87
N LEU A 48 10.28 56.35 -13.26
CA LEU A 48 9.43 57.36 -12.59
C LEU A 48 8.41 56.72 -11.64
N LEU A 49 8.39 55.42 -11.51
CA LEU A 49 7.50 54.67 -10.60
C LEU A 49 8.21 54.34 -9.30
N SER A 50 7.55 54.55 -8.18
CA SER A 50 8.05 54.13 -6.88
C SER A 50 7.89 52.62 -6.67
N ASN A 51 8.62 52.06 -5.69
CA ASN A 51 8.47 50.65 -5.31
C ASN A 51 7.07 50.33 -4.73
N SER A 52 6.29 51.34 -4.32
CA SER A 52 4.90 51.14 -3.90
C SER A 52 3.91 51.21 -5.05
N GLY A 53 4.36 51.37 -6.28
CA GLY A 53 3.50 51.43 -7.47
C GLY A 53 2.84 52.79 -7.68
N GLU A 54 3.30 53.84 -7.03
CA GLU A 54 2.83 55.21 -7.22
C GLU A 54 3.84 56.00 -8.05
N TRP A 55 3.38 56.96 -8.87
CA TRP A 55 4.28 57.85 -9.60
C TRP A 55 5.03 58.76 -8.65
N LEU A 56 6.30 59.05 -8.97
CA LEU A 56 7.12 59.97 -8.20
C LEU A 56 6.52 61.41 -8.24
N PRO A 57 6.72 62.22 -7.18
CA PRO A 57 6.24 63.60 -7.13
C PRO A 57 6.72 64.44 -8.33
N GLY A 58 5.81 65.14 -8.98
CA GLY A 58 6.08 65.98 -10.14
C GLY A 58 5.97 65.30 -11.52
N VAL A 59 5.64 64.04 -11.56
CA VAL A 59 5.40 63.33 -12.82
C VAL A 59 4.05 63.71 -13.38
N GLU A 60 3.96 64.17 -14.64
CA GLU A 60 2.72 64.48 -15.33
C GLU A 60 1.90 63.22 -15.59
N LEU A 61 0.63 63.24 -15.21
CA LEU A 61 -0.27 62.09 -15.30
C LEU A 61 -0.91 62.07 -16.69
N THR A 62 -0.25 61.44 -17.67
CA THR A 62 -0.86 61.21 -18.97
C THR A 62 -1.97 60.12 -18.88
N PRO A 63 -2.92 60.05 -19.85
CA PRO A 63 -3.95 59.02 -19.84
C PRO A 63 -3.43 57.61 -19.76
N GLU A 64 -2.28 57.33 -20.40
CA GLU A 64 -1.61 56.02 -20.36
C GLU A 64 -1.01 55.71 -18.98
N ARG A 65 -0.38 56.69 -18.36
CA ARG A 65 0.15 56.57 -16.98
C ARG A 65 -0.96 56.42 -15.93
N ALA A 66 -2.12 57.09 -16.16
CA ALA A 66 -3.27 56.93 -15.29
C ALA A 66 -3.86 55.51 -15.39
N SER A 67 -3.95 54.94 -16.61
CA SER A 67 -4.38 53.54 -16.81
C SER A 67 -3.47 52.55 -16.13
N ILE A 68 -2.16 52.69 -16.27
CA ILE A 68 -1.17 51.80 -15.62
C ILE A 68 -1.30 51.88 -14.09
N LEU A 69 -1.47 53.08 -13.53
CA LEU A 69 -1.68 53.27 -12.09
C LEU A 69 -2.93 52.57 -11.58
N GLU A 70 -4.02 52.63 -12.33
CA GLU A 70 -5.27 51.97 -11.99
C GLU A 70 -5.14 50.45 -12.05
N GLU A 71 -4.50 49.90 -13.09
CA GLU A 71 -4.18 48.45 -13.21
C GLU A 71 -3.30 47.96 -12.06
N ILE A 72 -2.29 48.76 -11.66
CA ILE A 72 -1.41 48.45 -10.50
C ILE A 72 -2.24 48.39 -9.20
N ARG A 73 -3.14 49.36 -8.98
CA ARG A 73 -3.99 49.44 -7.79
C ARG A 73 -5.02 48.29 -7.75
N GLU A 74 -5.65 48.00 -8.87
CA GLU A 74 -6.57 46.85 -8.98
C GLU A 74 -5.84 45.53 -8.69
N THR A 75 -4.67 45.31 -9.28
CA THR A 75 -3.87 44.13 -9.09
C THR A 75 -3.38 44.01 -7.65
N SER A 76 -2.93 45.11 -7.03
CA SER A 76 -2.54 45.16 -5.61
C SER A 76 -3.71 44.79 -4.68
N THR A 77 -4.90 45.37 -4.95
CA THR A 77 -6.10 45.05 -4.19
C THR A 77 -6.53 43.58 -4.36
N ALA A 78 -6.45 43.06 -5.58
CA ALA A 78 -6.73 41.67 -5.87
C ALA A 78 -5.72 40.74 -5.16
N MET A 79 -4.45 41.12 -5.10
CA MET A 79 -3.38 40.36 -4.46
C MET A 79 -3.60 40.24 -2.95
N VAL A 80 -3.98 41.31 -2.26
CA VAL A 80 -4.32 41.27 -0.83
C VAL A 80 -5.54 40.39 -0.58
N LYS A 81 -6.58 40.54 -1.40
CA LYS A 81 -7.79 39.70 -1.31
C LYS A 81 -7.46 38.22 -1.55
N ALA A 82 -6.68 37.91 -2.58
CA ALA A 82 -6.24 36.56 -2.90
C ALA A 82 -5.43 35.94 -1.75
N TYR A 83 -4.50 36.69 -1.20
CA TYR A 83 -3.70 36.28 -0.05
C TYR A 83 -4.58 35.96 1.17
N THR A 84 -5.51 36.86 1.51
CA THR A 84 -6.47 36.63 2.61
C THR A 84 -7.30 35.36 2.37
N VAL A 85 -7.76 35.14 1.13
CA VAL A 85 -8.50 33.92 0.74
C VAL A 85 -7.62 32.68 0.91
N MET A 86 -6.34 32.75 0.50
CA MET A 86 -5.39 31.63 0.65
C MET A 86 -5.16 31.31 2.13
N GLN A 87 -4.97 32.31 2.99
CA GLN A 87 -4.81 32.11 4.45
C GLN A 87 -6.06 31.46 5.06
N VAL A 88 -7.24 32.00 4.79
CA VAL A 88 -8.51 31.48 5.33
C VAL A 88 -8.79 30.05 4.86
N LYS A 89 -8.42 29.73 3.62
CA LYS A 89 -8.64 28.41 3.02
C LYS A 89 -7.51 27.41 3.30
N GLY A 90 -6.42 27.81 3.97
CA GLY A 90 -5.25 26.95 4.21
C GLY A 90 -4.61 26.45 2.91
N MET A 91 -4.56 27.28 1.88
CA MET A 91 -3.97 26.94 0.58
C MET A 91 -2.43 27.00 0.68
N ASP A 92 -1.76 26.32 -0.25
CA ASP A 92 -0.30 26.40 -0.36
C ASP A 92 0.15 27.84 -0.64
N MET A 93 0.95 28.40 0.25
CA MET A 93 1.45 29.77 0.17
C MET A 93 2.63 29.86 -0.80
N ASN A 94 2.33 29.85 -2.11
CA ASN A 94 3.32 30.02 -3.16
C ASN A 94 2.83 30.98 -4.25
N GLY A 95 3.78 31.61 -4.98
CA GLY A 95 3.48 32.63 -5.98
C GLY A 95 2.54 32.18 -7.09
N ARG A 96 2.62 30.93 -7.55
CA ARG A 96 1.79 30.40 -8.63
C ARG A 96 0.31 30.23 -8.20
N VAL A 97 0.07 29.85 -6.95
CA VAL A 97 -1.30 29.77 -6.39
C VAL A 97 -1.87 31.18 -6.23
N LEU A 98 -1.05 32.11 -5.73
CA LEU A 98 -1.44 33.51 -5.59
C LEU A 98 -1.77 34.13 -6.94
N GLU A 99 -0.95 33.93 -7.99
CA GLU A 99 -1.17 34.42 -9.34
C GLU A 99 -2.49 33.91 -9.94
N ASN A 100 -2.81 32.64 -9.75
CA ASN A 100 -4.08 32.06 -10.19
C ASN A 100 -5.28 32.69 -9.46
N GLU A 101 -5.20 32.90 -8.16
CA GLU A 101 -6.30 33.51 -7.40
C GLU A 101 -6.44 35.01 -7.74
N VAL A 102 -5.36 35.74 -7.97
CA VAL A 102 -5.38 37.14 -8.44
C VAL A 102 -6.06 37.23 -9.82
N SER A 103 -5.69 36.35 -10.77
CA SER A 103 -6.29 36.27 -12.10
C SER A 103 -7.81 36.00 -12.03
N ASN A 104 -8.23 35.09 -11.13
CA ASN A 104 -9.64 34.81 -10.90
C ASN A 104 -10.43 36.04 -10.38
N ILE A 105 -9.80 36.81 -9.49
CA ILE A 105 -10.43 38.03 -8.91
C ILE A 105 -10.54 39.14 -9.98
N LEU A 106 -9.48 39.39 -10.75
CA LEU A 106 -9.45 40.42 -11.79
C LEU A 106 -10.38 40.13 -12.97
N SER A 107 -10.52 38.86 -13.35
CA SER A 107 -11.40 38.47 -14.46
C SER A 107 -12.89 38.50 -14.11
N GLY A 108 -13.25 38.87 -12.89
CA GLY A 108 -14.65 38.86 -12.45
C GLY A 108 -15.31 37.50 -12.48
N VAL A 109 -14.54 36.47 -12.78
CA VAL A 109 -14.94 35.05 -12.69
C VAL A 109 -14.98 34.70 -11.22
N MET A 110 -15.92 35.29 -10.49
CA MET A 110 -16.40 34.75 -9.24
C MET A 110 -17.46 33.69 -9.58
N PRO A 111 -17.11 32.41 -9.56
CA PRO A 111 -18.06 31.52 -8.97
C PRO A 111 -17.88 31.73 -7.48
N VAL A 112 -18.75 32.47 -6.84
CA VAL A 112 -19.07 32.19 -5.42
C VAL A 112 -19.90 30.91 -5.53
N PRO A 113 -19.28 29.71 -5.31
CA PRO A 113 -20.10 28.55 -5.06
C PRO A 113 -20.74 28.83 -3.71
N GLU A 114 -21.98 28.41 -3.52
CA GLU A 114 -22.68 28.36 -2.23
C GLU A 114 -21.85 27.67 -1.12
N ASN A 115 -20.69 27.14 -1.45
CA ASN A 115 -19.71 26.43 -0.59
C ASN A 115 -18.34 27.12 -0.53
N ALA A 116 -18.23 28.42 -0.65
CA ALA A 116 -16.97 29.19 -0.58
C ALA A 116 -16.20 29.12 0.76
N GLY A 117 -16.45 28.12 1.56
CA GLY A 117 -15.76 27.76 2.82
C GLY A 117 -15.75 26.25 3.08
N ALA A 118 -16.35 25.43 2.20
CA ALA A 118 -16.43 24.00 2.46
C ALA A 118 -15.11 23.32 2.07
N GLU A 119 -14.56 22.58 3.04
CA GLU A 119 -13.38 21.73 2.83
C GLU A 119 -13.57 20.78 1.65
N THR A 120 -12.57 20.67 0.76
CA THR A 120 -12.65 19.72 -0.36
C THR A 120 -12.60 18.29 0.12
N LEU A 121 -13.17 17.37 -0.64
CA LEU A 121 -13.12 15.93 -0.37
C LEU A 121 -11.68 15.44 -0.19
N VAL A 122 -10.74 15.91 -1.02
CA VAL A 122 -9.33 15.52 -0.95
C VAL A 122 -8.70 16.03 0.34
N ALA A 123 -8.93 17.29 0.71
CA ALA A 123 -8.43 17.87 1.95
C ALA A 123 -8.99 17.14 3.18
N ARG A 124 -10.31 16.87 3.21
CA ARG A 124 -10.94 16.14 4.32
C ARG A 124 -10.41 14.70 4.44
N TYR A 125 -10.21 14.01 3.30
CA TYR A 125 -9.67 12.66 3.31
C TYR A 125 -8.19 12.63 3.72
N THR A 126 -7.41 13.63 3.30
CA THR A 126 -6.01 13.79 3.75
C THR A 126 -5.96 13.95 5.26
N ARG A 127 -6.74 14.90 5.80
CA ARG A 127 -6.84 15.16 7.24
C ARG A 127 -7.24 13.92 8.03
N TYR A 128 -8.23 13.15 7.55
CA TYR A 128 -8.64 11.89 8.16
C TYR A 128 -7.48 10.89 8.25
N VAL A 129 -6.72 10.72 7.17
CA VAL A 129 -5.57 9.79 7.15
C VAL A 129 -4.47 10.24 8.11
N GLU A 130 -4.24 11.54 8.25
CA GLU A 130 -3.26 12.13 9.16
C GLU A 130 -3.69 12.00 10.61
N GLU A 131 -4.95 12.27 10.94
CA GLU A 131 -5.54 12.10 12.27
C GLU A 131 -5.39 10.65 12.75
N GLN A 132 -5.84 9.68 11.94
CA GLN A 132 -5.72 8.26 12.26
C GLN A 132 -4.26 7.79 12.40
N ASN A 133 -3.33 8.39 11.65
CA ASN A 133 -1.91 8.09 11.79
C ASN A 133 -1.32 8.69 13.07
N ARG A 134 -1.72 9.91 13.46
CA ARG A 134 -1.33 10.57 14.71
C ARG A 134 -1.79 9.76 15.92
N ASP A 135 -3.00 9.22 15.86
CA ASP A 135 -3.58 8.37 16.90
C ASP A 135 -2.99 6.95 16.94
N GLY A 136 -1.98 6.67 16.12
CA GLY A 136 -1.28 5.38 16.10
C GLY A 136 -2.08 4.20 15.52
N VAL A 137 -3.22 4.46 14.86
CA VAL A 137 -4.09 3.43 14.27
C VAL A 137 -3.39 2.72 13.11
N TYR A 138 -2.50 3.42 12.38
CA TYR A 138 -1.86 2.89 11.19
C TYR A 138 -0.38 2.54 11.42
N SER A 139 0.07 1.44 10.80
CA SER A 139 1.50 1.20 10.61
C SER A 139 2.06 2.16 9.55
N LYS A 140 3.37 2.47 9.61
CA LYS A 140 4.04 3.33 8.60
C LYS A 140 3.77 2.90 7.15
N SER A 141 3.67 1.58 6.90
CA SER A 141 3.36 1.04 5.56
C SER A 141 1.91 1.34 5.17
N ARG A 142 0.97 1.18 6.09
CA ARG A 142 -0.45 1.46 5.83
C ARG A 142 -0.71 2.94 5.63
N TYR A 143 -0.07 3.80 6.40
CA TYR A 143 -0.14 5.24 6.21
C TYR A 143 0.31 5.65 4.80
N ARG A 144 1.49 5.18 4.35
CA ARG A 144 1.98 5.47 2.99
C ARG A 144 1.04 4.96 1.90
N GLU A 145 0.44 3.80 2.09
CA GLU A 145 -0.55 3.24 1.17
C GLU A 145 -1.80 4.14 1.09
N LEU A 146 -2.33 4.59 2.23
CA LEU A 146 -3.49 5.48 2.28
C LEU A 146 -3.19 6.85 1.64
N CYS A 147 -2.03 7.45 1.90
CA CYS A 147 -1.60 8.66 1.22
C CYS A 147 -1.56 8.48 -0.32
N SER A 148 -1.13 7.30 -0.79
CA SER A 148 -1.18 6.97 -2.22
C SER A 148 -2.62 6.90 -2.76
N PHE A 149 -3.57 6.41 -1.96
CA PHE A 149 -4.97 6.34 -2.35
C PHE A 149 -5.64 7.72 -2.40
N VAL A 150 -5.30 8.61 -1.44
CA VAL A 150 -5.74 10.02 -1.48
C VAL A 150 -5.24 10.69 -2.75
N LYS A 151 -3.94 10.56 -3.07
CA LYS A 151 -3.37 11.11 -4.32
C LYS A 151 -4.02 10.52 -5.58
N LYS A 152 -4.44 9.26 -5.55
CA LYS A 152 -5.19 8.64 -6.66
C LYS A 152 -6.56 9.28 -6.83
N LEU A 153 -7.29 9.55 -5.74
CA LEU A 153 -8.57 10.25 -5.76
C LEU A 153 -8.39 11.69 -6.28
N GLU A 154 -7.36 12.39 -5.83
CA GLU A 154 -7.02 13.73 -6.30
C GLU A 154 -6.80 13.77 -7.81
N ARG A 155 -5.99 12.85 -8.38
CA ARG A 155 -5.79 12.76 -9.82
C ARG A 155 -7.08 12.51 -10.58
N PHE A 156 -7.94 11.60 -10.09
CA PHE A 156 -9.25 11.37 -10.67
C PHE A 156 -10.08 12.64 -10.73
N LEU A 157 -10.17 13.37 -9.63
CA LEU A 157 -10.97 14.61 -9.57
C LEU A 157 -10.38 15.71 -10.47
N LYS A 158 -9.05 15.85 -10.55
CA LYS A 158 -8.38 16.77 -11.49
C LYS A 158 -8.68 16.42 -12.95
N ILE A 159 -8.59 15.16 -13.33
CA ILE A 159 -8.87 14.67 -14.69
C ILE A 159 -10.34 14.95 -15.08
N LYS A 160 -11.25 14.84 -14.11
CA LYS A 160 -12.69 15.09 -14.31
C LYS A 160 -13.10 16.56 -14.16
N GLY A 161 -12.17 17.48 -13.91
CA GLY A 161 -12.47 18.90 -13.70
C GLY A 161 -13.24 19.18 -12.40
N ARG A 162 -13.14 18.27 -11.40
CA ARG A 162 -13.92 18.33 -10.15
C ARG A 162 -13.01 18.51 -8.93
N SER A 163 -11.91 19.24 -9.04
CA SER A 163 -10.89 19.42 -7.98
C SER A 163 -11.46 20.03 -6.69
N ARG A 164 -12.51 20.82 -6.78
CA ARG A 164 -13.18 21.48 -5.65
C ARG A 164 -14.34 20.66 -5.06
N MET A 165 -14.57 19.43 -5.52
CA MET A 165 -15.64 18.56 -5.02
C MET A 165 -15.56 18.43 -3.49
N THR A 166 -16.69 18.65 -2.83
CA THR A 166 -16.87 18.48 -1.40
C THR A 166 -17.26 17.04 -1.04
N LEU A 167 -17.20 16.71 0.26
CA LEU A 167 -17.60 15.40 0.76
C LEU A 167 -19.06 15.04 0.41
N LYS A 168 -19.97 16.03 0.48
CA LYS A 168 -21.41 15.84 0.21
C LYS A 168 -21.73 15.62 -1.27
N GLU A 169 -20.91 16.14 -2.16
CA GLU A 169 -21.08 16.01 -3.62
C GLU A 169 -20.59 14.65 -4.16
N PHE A 170 -19.88 13.86 -3.36
CA PHE A 170 -19.40 12.55 -3.79
C PHE A 170 -20.55 11.52 -3.78
N THR A 171 -21.22 11.40 -4.92
CA THR A 171 -22.40 10.54 -5.11
C THR A 171 -22.01 9.09 -5.46
N VAL A 172 -23.02 8.22 -5.57
CA VAL A 172 -22.86 6.85 -6.06
C VAL A 172 -22.29 6.82 -7.48
N ASP A 173 -22.71 7.73 -8.34
CA ASP A 173 -22.26 7.78 -9.74
C ASP A 173 -20.77 8.14 -9.81
N VAL A 174 -20.34 9.11 -8.99
CA VAL A 174 -18.92 9.46 -8.85
C VAL A 174 -18.10 8.29 -8.31
N LEU A 175 -18.63 7.53 -7.34
CA LEU A 175 -18.00 6.31 -6.83
C LEU A 175 -17.79 5.27 -7.95
N LEU A 176 -18.80 5.06 -8.80
CA LEU A 176 -18.70 4.11 -9.91
C LEU A 176 -17.75 4.59 -11.01
N GLU A 177 -17.73 5.91 -11.29
CA GLU A 177 -16.73 6.53 -12.18
C GLU A 177 -15.31 6.37 -11.62
N TYR A 178 -15.12 6.63 -10.32
CA TYR A 178 -13.82 6.46 -9.65
C TYR A 178 -13.33 5.02 -9.70
N ARG A 179 -14.25 4.06 -9.50
CA ARG A 179 -13.91 2.64 -9.64
C ARG A 179 -13.42 2.32 -11.06
N ARG A 180 -14.09 2.81 -12.12
CA ARG A 180 -13.64 2.62 -13.51
C ARG A 180 -12.26 3.25 -13.73
N PHE A 181 -12.10 4.50 -13.28
CA PHE A 181 -10.80 5.17 -13.33
C PHE A 181 -9.69 4.36 -12.67
N CYS A 182 -9.94 3.77 -11.49
CA CYS A 182 -8.94 2.93 -10.82
C CYS A 182 -8.46 1.75 -11.66
N TYR A 183 -9.35 1.14 -12.46
CA TYR A 183 -8.96 0.09 -13.41
C TYR A 183 -8.15 0.63 -14.57
N ASP A 184 -8.55 1.77 -15.11
CA ASP A 184 -8.12 2.29 -16.41
C ASP A 184 -7.12 3.45 -16.28
N GLU A 185 -6.63 3.74 -15.07
CA GLU A 185 -5.65 4.82 -14.80
C GLU A 185 -4.42 4.73 -15.72
N TYR A 186 -4.00 3.52 -16.13
CA TYR A 186 -2.88 3.31 -17.03
C TYR A 186 -3.04 3.99 -18.41
N GLN A 187 -4.27 4.26 -18.84
CA GLN A 187 -4.57 4.98 -20.11
C GLN A 187 -4.20 6.46 -19.94
N TYR A 188 -4.57 7.06 -18.81
CA TYR A 188 -4.23 8.46 -18.50
C TYR A 188 -2.73 8.67 -18.27
N VAL A 189 -2.02 7.65 -17.74
CA VAL A 189 -0.55 7.68 -17.61
C VAL A 189 0.14 7.79 -18.97
N LYS A 190 -0.45 7.21 -20.01
CA LYS A 190 0.09 7.23 -21.38
C LYS A 190 -0.30 8.47 -22.17
N ASP A 191 -1.31 9.20 -21.73
CA ASP A 191 -1.82 10.37 -22.43
C ASP A 191 -0.98 11.62 -22.08
N PRO A 192 -0.33 12.26 -23.08
CA PRO A 192 0.47 13.48 -22.87
C PRO A 192 -0.28 14.62 -22.19
N LYS A 193 -1.60 14.71 -22.39
CA LYS A 193 -2.45 15.73 -21.77
C LYS A 193 -2.37 15.73 -20.24
N TYR A 194 -2.08 14.59 -19.63
CA TYR A 194 -2.04 14.43 -18.18
C TYR A 194 -0.63 14.22 -17.64
N ALA A 195 0.41 14.52 -18.42
CA ALA A 195 1.82 14.28 -18.05
C ALA A 195 2.19 14.92 -16.70
N ASP A 196 1.64 16.09 -16.39
CA ASP A 196 1.90 16.79 -15.11
C ASP A 196 1.37 16.04 -13.89
N LEU A 197 0.31 15.23 -14.05
CA LEU A 197 -0.25 14.41 -12.98
C LEU A 197 0.54 13.09 -12.77
N TYR A 198 1.40 12.74 -13.74
CA TYR A 198 2.14 11.47 -13.77
C TYR A 198 3.65 11.70 -14.01
N PRO A 199 4.36 12.36 -13.08
CA PRO A 199 5.79 12.61 -13.24
C PRO A 199 6.56 11.30 -13.45
N LYS A 200 7.48 11.28 -14.44
CA LYS A 200 8.26 10.10 -14.81
C LYS A 200 9.45 9.82 -13.90
N GLN A 201 9.73 10.73 -12.94
CA GLN A 201 10.88 10.62 -12.05
C GLN A 201 10.67 9.57 -10.94
N TRP A 202 11.76 8.88 -10.58
CA TRP A 202 11.78 8.04 -9.38
C TRP A 202 11.42 8.89 -8.15
N PRO A 203 10.61 8.41 -7.17
CA PRO A 203 10.23 7.00 -6.94
C PRO A 203 8.88 6.58 -7.54
N TYR A 204 8.26 7.39 -8.37
CA TYR A 204 6.91 7.12 -8.87
C TYR A 204 6.90 5.94 -9.84
N ARG A 205 6.00 5.00 -9.57
CA ARG A 205 5.72 3.84 -10.42
C ARG A 205 4.23 3.83 -10.77
N TRP A 206 3.93 4.22 -11.98
CA TRP A 206 2.56 4.27 -12.47
C TRP A 206 2.14 2.93 -13.06
N PRO A 207 0.81 2.61 -13.04
CA PRO A 207 0.32 1.39 -13.67
C PRO A 207 0.61 1.41 -15.17
N LYS A 208 1.17 0.31 -15.69
CA LYS A 208 1.46 0.13 -17.11
C LYS A 208 0.31 -0.52 -17.87
N GLU A 209 -0.55 -1.21 -17.15
CA GLU A 209 -1.70 -1.97 -17.63
C GLU A 209 -2.86 -1.88 -16.63
N ARG A 210 -4.00 -2.44 -17.00
CA ARG A 210 -5.20 -2.51 -16.15
C ARG A 210 -4.89 -3.14 -14.78
N LEU A 211 -5.35 -2.46 -13.73
CA LEU A 211 -5.16 -2.98 -12.37
C LEU A 211 -6.05 -4.21 -12.09
N THR A 212 -5.58 -5.06 -11.19
CA THR A 212 -6.33 -6.22 -10.72
C THR A 212 -7.51 -5.82 -9.83
N ASP A 213 -8.55 -6.67 -9.77
CA ASP A 213 -9.70 -6.49 -8.87
C ASP A 213 -9.24 -6.29 -7.42
N SER A 214 -8.26 -7.07 -6.97
CA SER A 214 -7.71 -6.97 -5.61
C SER A 214 -7.13 -5.59 -5.32
N SER A 215 -6.39 -5.00 -6.27
CA SER A 215 -5.80 -3.66 -6.13
C SER A 215 -6.87 -2.58 -6.08
N VAL A 216 -7.87 -2.66 -6.96
CA VAL A 216 -8.98 -1.69 -6.99
C VAL A 216 -9.83 -1.80 -5.73
N VAL A 217 -10.16 -3.02 -5.31
CA VAL A 217 -10.96 -3.24 -4.09
C VAL A 217 -10.24 -2.76 -2.83
N GLN A 218 -8.89 -2.81 -2.76
CA GLN A 218 -8.15 -2.21 -1.65
C GLN A 218 -8.35 -0.70 -1.57
N VAL A 219 -8.30 0.02 -2.70
CA VAL A 219 -8.59 1.46 -2.77
C VAL A 219 -10.02 1.74 -2.31
N LEU A 220 -10.99 0.98 -2.84
CA LEU A 220 -12.41 1.16 -2.48
C LEU A 220 -12.70 0.82 -1.01
N ARG A 221 -12.03 -0.17 -0.41
CA ARG A 221 -12.15 -0.48 1.02
C ARG A 221 -11.65 0.66 1.89
N ALA A 222 -10.54 1.29 1.52
CA ALA A 222 -10.02 2.45 2.24
C ALA A 222 -10.99 3.63 2.15
N LEU A 223 -11.48 3.93 0.95
CA LEU A 223 -12.45 4.98 0.73
C LEU A 223 -13.79 4.69 1.46
N ARG A 224 -14.23 3.42 1.48
CA ARG A 224 -15.43 3.01 2.22
C ARG A 224 -15.28 3.25 3.72
N ALA A 225 -14.12 2.90 4.30
CA ALA A 225 -13.85 3.13 5.71
C ALA A 225 -13.92 4.63 6.04
N PHE A 226 -13.30 5.48 5.22
CA PHE A 226 -13.39 6.92 5.34
C PHE A 226 -14.84 7.42 5.32
N PHE A 227 -15.64 7.05 4.30
CA PHE A 227 -17.03 7.50 4.21
C PHE A 227 -17.93 6.96 5.32
N PHE A 228 -17.62 5.79 5.88
CA PHE A 228 -18.35 5.26 7.03
C PHE A 228 -18.04 6.04 8.31
N ASP A 229 -16.79 6.47 8.47
CA ASP A 229 -16.39 7.31 9.58
C ASP A 229 -17.05 8.69 9.49
N MET A 230 -17.07 9.30 8.31
CA MET A 230 -17.77 10.58 8.05
C MET A 230 -19.29 10.51 8.30
N GLU A 231 -19.90 9.35 8.07
CA GLU A 231 -21.30 9.12 8.43
C GLU A 231 -21.47 8.96 9.95
N ASN A 232 -20.54 8.26 10.61
CA ASN A 232 -20.57 8.07 12.07
C ASN A 232 -20.30 9.38 12.85
N THR A 233 -19.61 10.35 12.24
CA THR A 233 -19.36 11.68 12.80
C THR A 233 -20.36 12.74 12.31
N ASP A 234 -21.46 12.33 11.67
CA ASP A 234 -22.53 13.19 11.16
C ASP A 234 -22.09 14.24 10.14
N GLU A 235 -20.90 14.11 9.53
CA GLU A 235 -20.44 14.99 8.46
C GLU A 235 -21.22 14.77 7.16
N ILE A 236 -21.75 13.56 6.96
CA ILE A 236 -22.69 13.21 5.90
C ILE A 236 -23.84 12.36 6.45
N ALA A 237 -25.03 12.57 5.91
CA ALA A 237 -26.22 11.82 6.34
C ALA A 237 -26.15 10.31 6.00
N LYS A 238 -25.52 9.94 4.90
CA LYS A 238 -25.39 8.54 4.46
C LYS A 238 -24.23 8.34 3.49
N SER A 239 -23.38 7.35 3.76
CA SER A 239 -22.27 6.97 2.88
C SER A 239 -22.73 6.56 1.48
N PRO A 240 -22.03 6.97 0.40
CA PRO A 240 -22.32 6.52 -0.97
C PRO A 240 -22.34 5.00 -1.11
N PHE A 241 -21.53 4.29 -0.34
CA PHE A 241 -21.51 2.82 -0.33
C PHE A 241 -22.80 2.22 0.24
N LYS A 242 -23.39 2.83 1.27
CA LYS A 242 -24.68 2.38 1.86
C LYS A 242 -25.90 2.75 1.00
N LYS A 243 -25.75 3.70 0.05
CA LYS A 243 -26.80 4.01 -0.93
C LYS A 243 -26.90 2.98 -2.06
N LEU A 244 -25.88 2.10 -2.22
CA LEU A 244 -25.92 0.96 -3.12
C LEU A 244 -26.77 -0.18 -2.54
N THR A 245 -27.47 -0.92 -3.41
CA THR A 245 -28.10 -2.17 -3.00
C THR A 245 -27.01 -3.17 -2.56
N ARG A 246 -27.38 -4.11 -1.67
CA ARG A 246 -26.46 -5.13 -1.16
C ARG A 246 -25.75 -5.90 -2.29
N GLU A 247 -26.48 -6.25 -3.35
CA GLU A 247 -25.95 -6.94 -4.51
C GLU A 247 -24.94 -6.09 -5.29
N LYS A 248 -25.28 -4.82 -5.55
CA LYS A 248 -24.35 -3.88 -6.22
C LYS A 248 -23.09 -3.66 -5.39
N GLN A 249 -23.24 -3.52 -4.07
CA GLN A 249 -22.10 -3.37 -3.17
C GLN A 249 -21.21 -4.61 -3.18
N ALA A 250 -21.78 -5.81 -3.12
CA ALA A 250 -21.04 -7.06 -3.23
C ALA A 250 -20.29 -7.16 -4.57
N LYS A 251 -20.96 -6.81 -5.68
CA LYS A 251 -20.39 -6.83 -7.03
C LYS A 251 -19.21 -5.87 -7.20
N ILE A 252 -19.27 -4.66 -6.67
CA ILE A 252 -18.16 -3.69 -6.79
C ILE A 252 -16.97 -4.04 -5.90
N MET A 253 -17.21 -4.80 -4.82
CA MET A 253 -16.18 -5.26 -3.85
C MET A 253 -15.72 -6.70 -4.11
N MET A 254 -16.22 -7.33 -5.17
CA MET A 254 -15.83 -8.69 -5.51
C MET A 254 -14.40 -8.73 -6.01
N VAL A 255 -13.64 -9.70 -5.50
CA VAL A 255 -12.27 -10.01 -5.92
C VAL A 255 -12.28 -11.41 -6.50
N ARG A 256 -11.78 -11.56 -7.71
CA ARG A 256 -11.50 -12.87 -8.28
C ARG A 256 -10.15 -13.35 -7.75
N TYR A 257 -10.12 -14.54 -7.24
CA TYR A 257 -8.89 -15.18 -6.76
C TYR A 257 -8.48 -16.27 -7.76
N ASP A 258 -7.19 -16.35 -8.01
CA ASP A 258 -6.63 -17.50 -8.72
C ASP A 258 -6.87 -18.77 -7.94
N SER A 259 -6.93 -19.90 -8.63
CA SER A 259 -6.87 -21.20 -7.99
C SER A 259 -5.62 -21.29 -7.11
N PRO A 260 -5.70 -21.82 -5.89
CA PRO A 260 -4.54 -21.90 -5.01
C PRO A 260 -3.47 -22.78 -5.69
N PHE A 261 -2.26 -22.27 -5.77
CA PHE A 261 -1.10 -23.02 -6.26
C PHE A 261 -0.05 -23.16 -5.16
N TYR A 262 0.53 -24.35 -5.08
CA TYR A 262 1.47 -24.79 -4.05
C TYR A 262 2.34 -25.92 -4.64
N LEU A 263 3.43 -26.28 -3.96
CA LEU A 263 4.21 -27.47 -4.34
C LEU A 263 3.50 -28.74 -3.85
N ARG A 264 3.44 -29.74 -4.70
CA ARG A 264 3.09 -31.12 -4.29
C ARG A 264 4.24 -31.76 -3.51
N ALA A 265 3.98 -32.84 -2.82
CA ALA A 265 5.00 -33.54 -2.03
C ALA A 265 6.22 -33.95 -2.87
N GLU A 266 5.97 -34.47 -4.07
CA GLU A 266 7.02 -34.89 -5.01
C GLU A 266 7.80 -33.67 -5.56
N GLU A 267 7.13 -32.55 -5.76
CA GLU A 267 7.75 -31.30 -6.21
C GLU A 267 8.62 -30.72 -5.09
N PHE A 268 8.15 -30.75 -3.83
CA PHE A 268 8.95 -30.35 -2.67
C PHE A 268 10.17 -31.26 -2.49
N GLN A 269 10.01 -32.57 -2.65
CA GLN A 269 11.12 -33.53 -2.57
C GLN A 269 12.20 -33.23 -3.62
N ARG A 270 11.81 -32.90 -4.87
CA ARG A 270 12.77 -32.47 -5.91
C ARG A 270 13.53 -31.20 -5.52
N VAL A 271 12.89 -30.27 -4.81
CA VAL A 271 13.59 -29.08 -4.29
C VAL A 271 14.58 -29.46 -3.18
N LEU A 272 14.25 -30.42 -2.32
CA LEU A 272 15.17 -30.91 -1.27
C LEU A 272 16.40 -31.58 -1.89
N GLU A 273 16.21 -32.42 -2.91
CA GLU A 273 17.25 -33.21 -3.57
C GLU A 273 18.06 -32.39 -4.58
N LEU A 274 17.59 -31.21 -4.97
CA LEU A 274 18.29 -30.38 -5.95
C LEU A 274 19.70 -30.05 -5.46
N GLU A 275 20.72 -30.49 -6.16
CA GLU A 275 22.10 -30.06 -5.95
C GLU A 275 22.32 -28.68 -6.56
N VAL A 276 22.95 -27.82 -5.82
CA VAL A 276 23.22 -26.43 -6.22
C VAL A 276 24.66 -26.09 -5.87
N GLU A 277 25.48 -25.87 -6.87
CA GLU A 277 26.90 -25.53 -6.70
C GLU A 277 27.09 -24.09 -6.19
N ASN A 278 26.27 -23.17 -6.67
CA ASN A 278 26.37 -21.77 -6.31
C ASN A 278 25.88 -21.51 -4.89
N GLU A 279 26.80 -21.13 -3.99
CA GLU A 279 26.52 -20.89 -2.58
C GLU A 279 25.39 -19.87 -2.33
N ARG A 280 25.30 -18.84 -3.15
CA ARG A 280 24.21 -17.86 -3.03
C ARG A 280 22.86 -18.46 -3.42
N MET A 281 22.81 -19.28 -4.46
CA MET A 281 21.60 -19.99 -4.86
C MET A 281 21.22 -21.04 -3.81
N LYS A 282 22.18 -21.69 -3.17
CA LYS A 282 21.99 -22.62 -2.05
C LYS A 282 21.31 -21.92 -0.86
N LEU A 283 21.70 -20.68 -0.55
CA LEU A 283 21.00 -19.88 0.46
C LEU A 283 19.54 -19.61 0.11
N TYR A 284 19.23 -19.32 -1.16
CA TYR A 284 17.84 -19.15 -1.61
C TYR A 284 17.04 -20.45 -1.52
N LYS A 285 17.67 -21.59 -1.90
CA LYS A 285 17.09 -22.93 -1.74
C LYS A 285 16.74 -23.20 -0.28
N ASN A 286 17.70 -23.04 0.61
CA ASN A 286 17.54 -23.30 2.04
C ASN A 286 16.48 -22.37 2.66
N PHE A 287 16.48 -21.10 2.29
CA PHE A 287 15.46 -20.14 2.74
C PHE A 287 14.05 -20.56 2.30
N PHE A 288 13.91 -21.05 1.06
CA PHE A 288 12.63 -21.53 0.54
C PHE A 288 12.17 -22.81 1.24
N ILE A 289 13.07 -23.75 1.49
CA ILE A 289 12.78 -24.96 2.28
C ILE A 289 12.31 -24.58 3.69
N MET A 290 12.97 -23.62 4.34
CA MET A 290 12.55 -23.11 5.64
C MET A 290 11.15 -22.52 5.60
N LEU A 291 10.79 -21.74 4.56
CA LEU A 291 9.43 -21.22 4.38
C LEU A 291 8.40 -22.34 4.21
N CYS A 292 8.74 -23.41 3.47
CA CYS A 292 7.87 -24.57 3.29
C CYS A 292 7.69 -25.36 4.61
N CYS A 293 8.77 -25.64 5.31
CA CYS A 293 8.74 -26.44 6.55
C CYS A 293 8.10 -25.71 7.72
N THR A 294 8.32 -24.39 7.87
CA THR A 294 7.84 -23.63 9.03
C THR A 294 6.54 -22.91 8.81
N GLY A 295 6.16 -22.62 7.55
CA GLY A 295 5.02 -21.79 7.20
C GLY A 295 5.14 -20.33 7.61
N CYS A 296 6.32 -19.87 8.06
CA CYS A 296 6.57 -18.49 8.48
C CYS A 296 6.28 -17.48 7.36
N ARG A 297 5.94 -16.25 7.73
CA ARG A 297 5.99 -15.16 6.73
C ARG A 297 7.45 -14.83 6.44
N VAL A 298 7.74 -14.44 5.20
CA VAL A 298 9.10 -14.05 4.78
C VAL A 298 9.71 -12.99 5.71
N SER A 299 8.92 -12.01 6.15
CA SER A 299 9.37 -10.96 7.05
C SER A 299 9.71 -11.46 8.46
N ASP A 300 8.98 -12.47 8.92
CA ASP A 300 9.21 -13.05 10.24
C ASP A 300 10.45 -13.95 10.17
N LEU A 301 10.54 -14.83 9.17
CA LEU A 301 11.69 -15.71 8.97
C LEU A 301 13.01 -14.95 8.80
N LEU A 302 13.03 -13.82 8.04
CA LEU A 302 14.21 -12.95 7.89
C LEU A 302 14.65 -12.26 9.18
N SER A 303 13.82 -12.22 10.21
CA SER A 303 14.15 -11.57 11.47
C SER A 303 14.55 -12.54 12.58
N LEU A 304 14.56 -13.84 12.31
CA LEU A 304 14.99 -14.83 13.28
C LEU A 304 16.51 -14.83 13.44
N SER A 305 16.94 -15.20 14.63
CA SER A 305 18.33 -15.49 14.99
C SER A 305 18.42 -16.85 15.69
N MET A 306 19.61 -17.30 16.05
CA MET A 306 19.78 -18.52 16.86
C MET A 306 19.07 -18.41 18.21
N GLU A 307 18.89 -17.21 18.76
CA GLU A 307 18.13 -16.98 20.00
C GLU A 307 16.65 -17.40 19.90
N ASN A 308 16.14 -17.49 18.68
CA ASN A 308 14.78 -17.97 18.43
C ASN A 308 14.69 -19.50 18.30
N VAL A 309 15.79 -20.21 18.42
CA VAL A 309 15.84 -21.68 18.37
C VAL A 309 15.90 -22.22 19.79
N SER A 310 15.02 -23.15 20.12
CA SER A 310 14.95 -23.79 21.43
C SER A 310 14.64 -25.28 21.29
N VAL A 311 14.80 -26.01 22.35
CA VAL A 311 14.49 -27.44 22.45
C VAL A 311 13.45 -27.63 23.55
N SER A 312 12.38 -28.39 23.27
CA SER A 312 11.37 -28.73 24.28
C SER A 312 11.92 -29.77 25.27
N GLU A 313 11.15 -30.01 26.37
CA GLU A 313 11.50 -31.05 27.36
C GLU A 313 11.58 -32.45 26.74
N GLU A 314 10.78 -32.70 25.69
CA GLU A 314 10.76 -33.94 24.94
C GLU A 314 11.87 -34.04 23.86
N GLY A 315 12.80 -33.08 23.83
CA GLY A 315 13.89 -33.04 22.85
C GLY A 315 13.49 -32.61 21.43
N ILE A 316 12.37 -31.85 21.26
CA ILE A 316 11.93 -31.38 19.95
C ILE A 316 12.53 -30.01 19.69
N PRO A 317 13.30 -29.81 18.61
CA PRO A 317 13.79 -28.51 18.24
C PRO A 317 12.65 -27.69 17.64
N TYR A 318 12.54 -26.39 18.00
CA TYR A 318 11.55 -25.48 17.50
C TYR A 318 12.06 -24.05 17.41
N ILE A 319 11.43 -23.26 16.54
CA ILE A 319 11.59 -21.81 16.51
C ILE A 319 10.42 -21.14 17.24
N HIS A 320 10.73 -20.06 17.95
CA HIS A 320 9.74 -19.24 18.63
C HIS A 320 9.90 -17.77 18.28
N TYR A 321 8.78 -17.06 18.06
CA TYR A 321 8.80 -15.66 17.68
C TYR A 321 7.42 -15.00 17.83
N LEU A 322 7.41 -13.66 17.95
CA LEU A 322 6.19 -12.85 17.90
C LEU A 322 5.95 -12.38 16.46
N PRO A 323 4.84 -12.80 15.80
CA PRO A 323 4.55 -12.41 14.44
C PRO A 323 4.40 -10.90 14.27
N LYS A 324 5.23 -10.26 13.45
CA LYS A 324 5.28 -8.80 13.27
C LYS A 324 3.96 -8.20 12.79
N LYS A 325 3.26 -8.87 11.86
CA LYS A 325 2.05 -8.33 11.23
C LYS A 325 0.83 -8.31 12.16
N THR A 326 0.75 -9.22 13.12
CA THR A 326 -0.38 -9.37 14.04
C THR A 326 -0.11 -8.79 15.42
N ARG A 327 1.13 -8.43 15.71
CA ARG A 327 1.59 -7.93 17.01
C ARG A 327 0.73 -6.76 17.54
N ASN A 328 0.37 -5.80 16.67
CA ASN A 328 -0.39 -4.61 17.09
C ASN A 328 -1.92 -4.82 17.10
N ARG A 329 -2.42 -5.99 16.70
CA ARG A 329 -3.85 -6.28 16.63
C ARG A 329 -4.35 -7.22 17.72
N GLN A 330 -3.44 -7.89 18.42
CA GLN A 330 -3.78 -8.84 19.48
C GLN A 330 -3.50 -8.19 20.83
N MET A 331 -4.52 -8.08 21.67
CA MET A 331 -4.37 -7.68 23.07
C MET A 331 -3.50 -8.66 23.86
N ASN A 332 -3.41 -9.93 23.43
CA ASN A 332 -2.56 -10.94 24.00
C ASN A 332 -1.40 -11.23 23.03
N PHE A 333 -0.20 -10.82 23.39
CA PHE A 333 1.04 -11.16 22.68
C PHE A 333 1.31 -12.66 22.79
N ARG A 334 0.78 -13.43 21.84
CA ARG A 334 1.00 -14.88 21.83
C ARG A 334 2.23 -15.21 20.98
N GLU A 335 3.21 -15.80 21.60
CA GLU A 335 4.39 -16.32 20.93
C GLU A 335 3.99 -17.51 20.05
N THR A 336 4.49 -17.53 18.83
CA THR A 336 4.32 -18.66 17.92
C THR A 336 5.50 -19.61 18.08
N LYS A 337 5.23 -20.87 18.45
CA LYS A 337 6.21 -21.94 18.50
C LYS A 337 6.00 -22.88 17.32
N THR A 338 7.02 -23.09 16.49
CA THR A 338 6.95 -23.96 15.31
C THR A 338 8.04 -25.02 15.36
N PRO A 339 7.71 -26.32 15.45
CA PRO A 339 8.67 -27.39 15.43
C PRO A 339 9.52 -27.38 14.15
N LEU A 340 10.75 -27.84 14.26
CA LEU A 340 11.67 -27.99 13.14
C LEU A 340 11.73 -29.43 12.72
N ILE A 341 11.07 -29.78 11.62
CA ILE A 341 11.23 -31.09 10.98
C ILE A 341 12.62 -31.21 10.33
N ARG A 342 13.06 -32.42 10.05
CA ARG A 342 14.43 -32.72 9.66
C ARG A 342 15.05 -31.78 8.62
N PRO A 343 14.43 -31.48 7.47
CA PRO A 343 15.05 -30.59 6.49
C PRO A 343 15.31 -29.17 7.04
N ALA A 344 14.41 -28.64 7.85
CA ALA A 344 14.57 -27.31 8.46
C ALA A 344 15.63 -27.33 9.57
N PHE A 345 15.66 -28.39 10.37
CA PHE A 345 16.64 -28.58 11.42
C PHE A 345 18.07 -28.66 10.87
N ASP A 346 18.28 -29.46 9.82
CA ASP A 346 19.60 -29.64 9.21
C ASP A 346 20.13 -28.32 8.62
N ILE A 347 19.27 -27.49 8.02
CA ILE A 347 19.64 -26.18 7.52
C ILE A 347 20.10 -25.26 8.64
N ILE A 348 19.40 -25.24 9.78
CA ILE A 348 19.74 -24.43 10.95
C ILE A 348 21.06 -24.91 11.56
N LYS A 349 21.21 -26.21 11.79
CA LYS A 349 22.42 -26.82 12.36
C LYS A 349 23.66 -26.57 11.50
N ALA A 350 23.52 -26.62 10.20
CA ALA A 350 24.60 -26.34 9.26
C ALA A 350 24.95 -24.85 9.13
N GLY A 351 24.21 -23.94 9.75
CA GLY A 351 24.42 -22.50 9.62
C GLY A 351 24.23 -21.96 8.20
N THR A 352 23.59 -22.72 7.32
CA THR A 352 23.40 -22.40 5.89
C THR A 352 22.11 -21.64 5.63
N PHE A 353 21.67 -20.85 6.60
CA PHE A 353 20.48 -20.05 6.57
C PHE A 353 20.79 -18.60 6.98
N TRP A 354 20.07 -17.63 6.42
CA TRP A 354 20.22 -16.26 6.84
C TRP A 354 19.51 -16.02 8.17
N PHE A 355 20.27 -16.04 9.24
CA PHE A 355 19.84 -15.56 10.53
C PHE A 355 20.27 -14.11 10.73
N GLY A 356 19.37 -13.33 11.32
CA GLY A 356 19.70 -12.02 11.83
C GLY A 356 19.95 -10.95 10.77
N GLY A 357 20.11 -9.76 11.27
CA GLY A 357 20.35 -8.56 10.52
C GLY A 357 19.08 -7.71 10.26
N PRO A 358 19.26 -6.42 9.94
CA PRO A 358 18.14 -5.53 9.67
C PRO A 358 17.32 -6.07 8.51
N ARG A 359 15.99 -5.88 8.61
CA ARG A 359 15.08 -6.18 7.53
C ARG A 359 15.48 -5.37 6.30
N ASP A 360 16.06 -6.05 5.34
CA ASP A 360 16.41 -5.48 4.06
C ASP A 360 15.36 -5.89 3.03
N GLU A 361 14.54 -4.93 2.56
CA GLU A 361 13.54 -5.17 1.52
C GLU A 361 14.19 -5.71 0.24
N SER A 362 15.46 -5.37 0.01
CA SER A 362 16.24 -5.89 -1.10
C SER A 362 16.45 -7.41 -0.99
N LYS A 363 16.53 -7.99 0.22
CA LYS A 363 16.62 -9.44 0.42
C LYS A 363 15.36 -10.14 -0.09
N VAL A 364 14.17 -9.62 0.21
CA VAL A 364 12.89 -10.18 -0.27
C VAL A 364 12.80 -10.11 -1.80
N GLN A 365 13.22 -9.01 -2.39
CA GLN A 365 13.23 -8.84 -3.85
C GLN A 365 14.19 -9.84 -4.49
N ARG A 366 15.40 -10.01 -3.94
CA ARG A 366 16.39 -10.99 -4.43
C ARG A 366 15.90 -12.42 -4.30
N ILE A 367 15.25 -12.77 -3.18
CA ILE A 367 14.62 -14.09 -3.00
C ILE A 367 13.57 -14.30 -4.10
N ASN A 368 12.62 -13.38 -4.25
CA ASN A 368 11.55 -13.51 -5.24
C ASN A 368 12.05 -13.51 -6.70
N TYR A 369 13.19 -12.87 -6.98
CA TYR A 369 13.83 -12.91 -8.30
C TYR A 369 14.49 -14.25 -8.61
N ASN A 370 15.04 -14.93 -7.58
CA ASN A 370 15.78 -16.18 -7.78
C ASN A 370 14.92 -17.44 -7.59
N LEU A 371 13.79 -17.37 -6.88
CA LEU A 371 12.91 -18.52 -6.71
C LEU A 371 12.37 -19.11 -8.02
N PRO A 372 11.96 -18.33 -9.02
CA PRO A 372 11.58 -18.88 -10.32
C PRO A 372 12.70 -19.70 -10.96
N LYS A 373 13.95 -19.22 -10.90
CA LYS A 373 15.10 -19.93 -11.43
C LYS A 373 15.36 -21.24 -10.68
N LEU A 374 15.30 -21.20 -9.35
CA LEU A 374 15.47 -22.35 -8.48
C LEU A 374 14.44 -23.43 -8.79
N LEU A 375 13.16 -23.08 -8.88
CA LEU A 375 12.10 -24.05 -9.16
C LEU A 375 12.19 -24.59 -10.60
N LYS A 376 12.62 -23.78 -11.56
CA LYS A 376 12.91 -24.25 -12.92
C LYS A 376 14.04 -25.27 -12.92
N MET A 377 15.12 -25.04 -12.18
CA MET A 377 16.21 -26.01 -12.01
C MET A 377 15.74 -27.31 -11.36
N ALA A 378 14.77 -27.23 -10.43
CA ALA A 378 14.15 -28.40 -9.80
C ALA A 378 13.11 -29.10 -10.72
N GLY A 379 12.93 -28.67 -11.96
CA GLY A 379 11.99 -29.26 -12.91
C GLY A 379 10.52 -29.11 -12.52
N ILE A 380 10.12 -27.97 -11.93
CA ILE A 380 8.75 -27.72 -11.47
C ILE A 380 7.93 -27.08 -12.59
N ASP A 381 7.66 -27.81 -13.65
CA ASP A 381 7.04 -27.30 -14.89
C ASP A 381 5.51 -27.42 -14.93
N ARG A 382 4.89 -27.91 -13.86
CA ARG A 382 3.43 -28.08 -13.79
C ARG A 382 2.72 -26.77 -14.10
N LYS A 383 1.79 -26.81 -15.08
CA LYS A 383 0.97 -25.66 -15.46
C LYS A 383 -0.14 -25.44 -14.44
N VAL A 384 -0.32 -24.19 -14.06
CA VAL A 384 -1.39 -23.73 -13.16
C VAL A 384 -2.18 -22.61 -13.83
N ALA A 385 -3.49 -22.58 -13.58
CA ALA A 385 -4.36 -21.53 -14.10
C ALA A 385 -4.17 -20.24 -13.31
N VAL A 386 -3.96 -19.14 -14.01
CA VAL A 386 -3.87 -17.78 -13.45
C VAL A 386 -4.83 -16.89 -14.23
N TYR A 387 -5.65 -16.13 -13.53
CA TYR A 387 -6.58 -15.23 -14.20
C TYR A 387 -5.87 -13.99 -14.73
N ASN A 388 -5.92 -13.81 -16.06
CA ASN A 388 -5.43 -12.60 -16.70
C ASN A 388 -6.49 -11.49 -16.64
N HIS A 389 -6.30 -10.50 -15.79
CA HIS A 389 -7.24 -9.39 -15.59
C HIS A 389 -7.37 -8.47 -16.82
N VAL A 390 -6.37 -8.46 -17.71
CA VAL A 390 -6.39 -7.64 -18.93
C VAL A 390 -7.26 -8.31 -19.99
N LYS A 391 -7.06 -9.63 -20.21
CA LYS A 391 -7.79 -10.41 -21.20
C LYS A 391 -9.16 -10.89 -20.70
N GLY A 392 -9.35 -10.97 -19.37
CA GLY A 392 -10.58 -11.47 -18.78
C GLY A 392 -10.73 -12.99 -18.78
N GLU A 393 -9.65 -13.75 -19.02
CA GLU A 393 -9.63 -15.21 -19.16
C GLU A 393 -8.52 -15.86 -18.32
N ASN A 394 -8.57 -17.17 -18.15
CA ASN A 394 -7.52 -17.92 -17.49
C ASN A 394 -6.37 -18.21 -18.48
N GLU A 395 -5.14 -17.91 -18.08
CA GLU A 395 -3.90 -18.32 -18.72
C GLU A 395 -3.26 -19.46 -17.92
N TYR A 396 -2.59 -20.38 -18.62
CA TYR A 396 -1.86 -21.47 -17.99
C TYR A 396 -0.37 -21.17 -18.02
N LYS A 397 0.23 -20.99 -16.81
CA LYS A 397 1.65 -20.72 -16.65
C LYS A 397 2.34 -21.83 -15.88
N PRO A 398 3.61 -22.14 -16.18
CA PRO A 398 4.36 -23.09 -15.38
C PRO A 398 4.53 -22.54 -13.93
N LEU A 399 4.42 -23.42 -12.95
CA LEU A 399 4.44 -23.02 -11.53
C LEU A 399 5.71 -22.28 -11.14
N TRP A 400 6.86 -22.63 -11.73
CA TRP A 400 8.12 -21.94 -11.46
C TRP A 400 8.07 -20.44 -11.79
N GLU A 401 7.35 -20.04 -12.85
CA GLU A 401 7.21 -18.62 -13.25
C GLU A 401 6.49 -17.77 -12.19
N LEU A 402 5.58 -18.38 -11.46
CA LEU A 402 4.76 -17.75 -10.42
C LEU A 402 5.40 -17.82 -9.02
N ALA A 403 6.60 -18.37 -8.93
CA ALA A 403 7.26 -18.61 -7.67
C ALA A 403 7.64 -17.30 -6.95
N THR A 404 7.15 -17.17 -5.75
CA THR A 404 7.54 -16.12 -4.81
C THR A 404 7.70 -16.73 -3.42
N SER A 405 8.25 -15.98 -2.47
CA SER A 405 8.36 -16.41 -1.06
C SER A 405 7.01 -16.83 -0.45
N ARG A 406 5.88 -16.33 -0.99
CA ARG A 406 4.53 -16.73 -0.55
C ARG A 406 4.21 -18.20 -0.90
N LEU A 407 4.84 -18.74 -1.95
CA LEU A 407 4.63 -20.12 -2.36
C LEU A 407 5.04 -21.11 -1.26
N GLY A 408 6.14 -20.84 -0.55
CA GLY A 408 6.58 -21.69 0.57
C GLY A 408 5.50 -21.81 1.65
N ARG A 409 4.93 -20.69 2.10
CA ARG A 409 3.85 -20.70 3.09
C ARG A 409 2.57 -21.36 2.55
N LYS A 410 2.21 -21.15 1.27
CA LYS A 410 1.07 -21.84 0.65
C LYS A 410 1.29 -23.35 0.63
N THR A 411 2.51 -23.80 0.33
CA THR A 411 2.90 -25.22 0.36
C THR A 411 2.76 -25.79 1.77
N HIS A 412 3.26 -25.10 2.79
CA HIS A 412 3.08 -25.53 4.17
C HIS A 412 1.61 -25.73 4.54
N ILE A 413 0.77 -24.73 4.21
CA ILE A 413 -0.67 -24.78 4.53
C ILE A 413 -1.33 -25.98 3.82
N ASP A 414 -1.02 -26.21 2.54
CA ASP A 414 -1.56 -27.33 1.78
C ASP A 414 -1.12 -28.70 2.33
N MET A 415 0.15 -28.84 2.66
CA MET A 415 0.67 -30.08 3.26
C MET A 415 -0.01 -30.38 4.60
N MET A 416 -0.14 -29.37 5.47
CA MET A 416 -0.82 -29.53 6.75
C MET A 416 -2.32 -29.81 6.59
N ALA A 417 -2.99 -29.21 5.61
CA ALA A 417 -4.39 -29.46 5.32
C ALA A 417 -4.64 -30.92 4.90
N LYS A 418 -3.70 -31.57 4.22
CA LYS A 418 -3.82 -32.96 3.78
C LYS A 418 -3.84 -33.96 4.94
N VAL A 419 -3.21 -33.63 6.06
CA VAL A 419 -3.34 -34.41 7.29
C VAL A 419 -4.55 -34.03 8.14
N GLN A 420 -5.46 -33.23 7.53
CA GLN A 420 -6.69 -32.74 8.14
C GLN A 420 -6.50 -32.07 9.50
N VAL A 421 -5.37 -31.43 9.69
CA VAL A 421 -5.11 -30.62 10.88
C VAL A 421 -5.95 -29.35 10.79
N ASN A 422 -6.56 -28.96 11.92
CA ASN A 422 -7.14 -27.63 12.01
C ASN A 422 -6.02 -26.61 11.80
N ILE A 423 -6.03 -25.94 10.61
CA ILE A 423 -5.01 -24.96 10.21
C ILE A 423 -4.90 -23.79 11.20
N TYR A 424 -5.93 -23.56 12.00
CA TYR A 424 -5.96 -22.57 13.07
C TYR A 424 -5.15 -23.03 14.28
N ALA A 425 -5.27 -24.30 14.68
CA ALA A 425 -4.45 -24.90 15.74
C ALA A 425 -2.96 -24.97 15.36
N ALA A 426 -2.64 -25.02 14.05
CA ALA A 426 -1.27 -24.95 13.57
C ALA A 426 -0.63 -23.54 13.72
N GLY A 427 -1.34 -22.56 14.25
CA GLY A 427 -0.84 -21.19 14.49
C GLY A 427 -0.60 -20.36 13.24
N LEU A 428 -1.22 -20.71 12.11
CA LEU A 428 -0.97 -20.07 10.81
C LEU A 428 -1.96 -18.95 10.46
N HIS A 429 -3.15 -18.91 11.08
CA HIS A 429 -4.14 -17.85 10.90
C HIS A 429 -4.95 -17.58 12.18
N SER A 430 -5.01 -16.31 12.56
CA SER A 430 -6.12 -15.81 13.37
C SER A 430 -7.32 -15.61 12.44
N ILE A 431 -8.31 -16.46 12.47
CA ILE A 431 -9.61 -16.17 11.89
C ILE A 431 -10.53 -15.83 13.05
N GLY A 432 -11.16 -14.70 12.97
CA GLY A 432 -12.20 -14.06 13.73
C GLY A 432 -13.19 -14.86 14.60
N ALA A 433 -12.72 -15.93 15.22
CA ALA A 433 -13.39 -16.64 16.28
C ALA A 433 -12.48 -16.65 17.51
N ASP A 434 -12.36 -15.51 18.15
CA ASP A 434 -11.66 -15.33 19.44
C ASP A 434 -12.02 -16.37 20.52
N SER A 435 -13.11 -17.08 20.35
CA SER A 435 -13.57 -18.09 21.28
C SER A 435 -12.94 -19.47 21.10
N VAL A 436 -12.67 -19.91 19.85
CA VAL A 436 -12.12 -21.26 19.60
C VAL A 436 -10.61 -21.30 19.89
N GLU A 437 -9.88 -20.24 19.59
CA GLU A 437 -8.44 -20.13 19.86
C GLU A 437 -8.09 -20.13 21.36
N ARG A 438 -9.04 -19.75 22.22
CA ARG A 438 -8.82 -19.77 23.69
C ARG A 438 -8.84 -21.17 24.28
N TYR A 439 -9.47 -22.13 23.60
CA TYR A 439 -9.69 -23.48 24.12
C TYR A 439 -8.91 -24.57 23.38
N THR A 440 -8.27 -24.26 22.26
CA THR A 440 -7.48 -25.22 21.50
C THR A 440 -5.98 -24.92 21.63
N HIS A 441 -5.30 -25.69 22.44
CA HIS A 441 -3.86 -25.68 22.54
C HIS A 441 -3.32 -26.96 21.89
N MET A 442 -2.43 -26.83 20.89
CA MET A 442 -1.73 -27.97 20.31
C MET A 442 -0.32 -28.00 20.88
N GLU A 443 0.02 -29.08 21.56
CA GLU A 443 1.33 -29.31 22.10
C GLU A 443 2.40 -29.37 20.99
N ILE A 444 3.64 -29.04 21.34
CA ILE A 444 4.75 -29.05 20.38
C ILE A 444 4.96 -30.47 19.80
N GLN A 445 4.82 -31.50 20.64
CA GLN A 445 4.91 -32.89 20.24
C GLN A 445 3.88 -33.26 19.15
N ASP A 446 2.63 -32.91 19.35
CA ASP A 446 1.56 -33.23 18.41
C ASP A 446 1.77 -32.52 17.07
N ARG A 447 2.12 -31.25 17.15
CA ARG A 447 2.43 -30.44 15.97
C ARG A 447 3.63 -31.00 15.21
N PHE A 448 4.68 -31.42 15.91
CA PHE A 448 5.86 -32.05 15.31
C PHE A 448 5.50 -33.35 14.59
N THR A 449 4.70 -34.20 15.24
CA THR A 449 4.22 -35.46 14.65
C THR A 449 3.41 -35.20 13.37
N LEU A 450 2.45 -34.27 13.41
CA LEU A 450 1.63 -33.93 12.26
C LEU A 450 2.47 -33.33 11.12
N MET A 451 3.45 -32.50 11.42
CA MET A 451 4.37 -31.95 10.43
C MET A 451 5.23 -33.05 9.79
N ASN A 452 5.76 -33.98 10.58
CA ASN A 452 6.52 -35.12 10.07
C ASN A 452 5.66 -35.99 9.13
N VAL A 453 4.38 -36.24 9.46
CA VAL A 453 3.45 -36.95 8.57
C VAL A 453 3.21 -36.16 7.29
N ALA A 454 2.89 -34.87 7.41
CA ALA A 454 2.55 -34.02 6.27
C ALA A 454 3.70 -33.91 5.24
N PHE A 455 4.92 -33.88 5.74
CA PHE A 455 6.14 -33.74 4.93
C PHE A 455 6.89 -35.09 4.70
N GLY A 456 6.31 -36.20 5.15
CA GLY A 456 6.89 -37.52 4.99
C GLY A 456 8.27 -37.68 5.66
N GLN A 457 8.46 -37.08 6.82
CA GLN A 457 9.73 -37.07 7.56
C GLN A 457 9.74 -38.11 8.68
N LYS A 458 10.95 -38.40 9.18
CA LYS A 458 11.17 -39.25 10.35
C LYS A 458 11.08 -38.43 11.64
N ASP A 459 10.72 -39.11 12.72
CA ASP A 459 10.77 -38.53 14.06
C ASP A 459 12.20 -38.61 14.61
N PHE A 460 12.64 -37.56 15.29
CA PHE A 460 13.96 -37.47 15.92
C PHE A 460 13.91 -36.59 17.16
N ARG A 461 14.93 -36.72 18.01
CA ARG A 461 15.11 -35.91 19.21
C ARG A 461 16.51 -35.35 19.25
N VAL A 462 16.66 -34.20 19.88
CA VAL A 462 17.95 -33.52 20.07
C VAL A 462 18.18 -33.16 21.53
N ASP A 463 19.45 -33.04 21.90
CA ASP A 463 19.86 -32.45 23.17
C ASP A 463 19.84 -30.91 23.13
N LYS A 464 20.23 -30.26 24.23
CA LYS A 464 20.30 -28.80 24.37
C LYS A 464 21.31 -28.16 23.41
N ASP A 465 22.31 -28.91 22.98
CA ASP A 465 23.36 -28.47 22.06
C ASP A 465 23.00 -28.77 20.59
N LEU A 466 21.74 -29.13 20.35
CA LEU A 466 21.20 -29.47 19.02
C LEU A 466 21.88 -30.71 18.41
N ASN A 467 22.40 -31.65 19.19
CA ASN A 467 22.86 -32.93 18.68
C ASN A 467 21.72 -33.93 18.68
N ILE A 468 21.65 -34.73 17.60
CA ILE A 468 20.62 -35.76 17.48
C ILE A 468 20.96 -36.88 18.44
N VAL A 469 20.09 -37.13 19.42
CA VAL A 469 20.23 -38.21 20.42
C VAL A 469 19.33 -39.40 20.10
N GLU A 470 18.27 -39.21 19.36
CA GLU A 470 17.37 -40.28 18.94
C GLU A 470 16.84 -39.99 17.52
N GLU A 471 16.80 -41.01 16.66
CA GLU A 471 16.17 -40.94 15.33
C GLU A 471 15.46 -42.26 15.02
N LYS A 472 14.17 -42.20 14.70
CA LYS A 472 13.38 -43.37 14.28
C LYS A 472 13.77 -43.82 12.88
N SER A 473 13.89 -45.13 12.66
CA SER A 473 14.25 -45.68 11.35
C SER A 473 13.14 -45.46 10.28
N LYS A 474 11.89 -45.40 10.69
CA LYS A 474 10.72 -45.25 9.79
C LYS A 474 10.14 -43.84 9.83
N LYS A 475 9.57 -43.41 8.69
CA LYS A 475 8.77 -42.16 8.60
C LYS A 475 7.54 -42.27 9.50
N VAL A 476 7.09 -41.13 10.03
CA VAL A 476 5.90 -41.08 10.87
C VAL A 476 4.65 -41.39 9.98
N SER A 477 3.79 -42.26 10.48
CA SER A 477 2.65 -42.77 9.72
C SER A 477 1.39 -41.91 9.88
N MET A 478 0.45 -42.03 8.94
CA MET A 478 -0.87 -41.43 9.03
C MET A 478 -1.68 -41.91 10.26
N LYS A 479 -1.41 -43.13 10.77
CA LYS A 479 -2.00 -43.62 12.01
C LYS A 479 -1.62 -42.76 13.22
N ALA A 480 -0.40 -42.25 13.27
CA ALA A 480 0.04 -41.31 14.31
C ALA A 480 -0.70 -39.98 14.24
N ALA A 481 -1.02 -39.49 13.03
CA ALA A 481 -1.85 -38.32 12.87
C ALA A 481 -3.31 -38.55 13.32
N ALA A 482 -3.86 -39.73 13.06
CA ALA A 482 -5.21 -40.12 13.46
C ALA A 482 -5.33 -40.20 14.99
N ALA A 483 -4.31 -40.71 15.68
CA ALA A 483 -4.28 -40.78 17.15
C ALA A 483 -4.34 -39.39 17.84
N ILE A 484 -3.78 -38.35 17.24
CA ILE A 484 -3.82 -36.98 17.75
C ILE A 484 -5.23 -36.38 17.62
N LYS A 485 -6.04 -36.83 16.65
CA LYS A 485 -7.38 -36.31 16.37
C LYS A 485 -8.43 -36.75 17.39
N GLY A 486 -8.18 -37.84 18.16
CA GLY A 486 -9.16 -38.51 18.97
C GLY A 486 -10.23 -39.24 18.12
N GLU A 487 -10.83 -40.29 18.65
CA GLU A 487 -11.89 -41.05 17.94
C GLU A 487 -13.22 -40.29 17.83
N GLU A 488 -13.38 -39.17 18.54
CA GLU A 488 -14.56 -38.31 18.40
C GLU A 488 -14.42 -37.40 17.19
N SER A 489 -15.30 -37.60 16.22
CA SER A 489 -15.41 -36.84 14.99
C SER A 489 -15.43 -35.34 15.23
N VAL A 490 -14.32 -34.68 14.99
CA VAL A 490 -14.33 -33.22 14.76
C VAL A 490 -15.27 -33.00 13.57
N PRO A 491 -16.31 -32.13 13.69
CA PRO A 491 -17.22 -31.88 12.58
C PRO A 491 -16.40 -31.52 11.36
N GLN A 492 -16.61 -32.25 10.25
CA GLN A 492 -15.92 -31.95 8.99
C GLN A 492 -16.07 -30.46 8.70
N VAL A 493 -14.98 -29.73 8.72
CA VAL A 493 -14.99 -28.31 8.34
C VAL A 493 -15.33 -28.30 6.87
N LYS A 494 -16.58 -27.93 6.54
CA LYS A 494 -17.02 -27.78 5.16
C LYS A 494 -16.00 -26.97 4.36
N PRO A 495 -15.65 -27.37 3.14
CA PRO A 495 -14.70 -26.66 2.31
C PRO A 495 -15.03 -25.17 2.25
N TYR A 496 -14.04 -24.34 2.22
CA TYR A 496 -14.15 -22.86 2.23
C TYR A 496 -15.21 -22.33 1.24
N PHE A 497 -15.40 -23.01 0.10
CA PHE A 497 -16.38 -22.68 -0.92
C PHE A 497 -17.84 -22.92 -0.50
N GLU A 498 -18.13 -23.91 0.34
CA GLU A 498 -19.49 -24.14 0.87
C GLU A 498 -19.87 -23.09 1.93
N ARG A 499 -18.90 -22.52 2.65
CA ARG A 499 -19.15 -21.41 3.58
C ARG A 499 -19.49 -20.12 2.86
N LEU A 500 -18.88 -19.86 1.71
CA LEU A 500 -19.23 -18.71 0.87
C LEU A 500 -20.67 -18.83 0.32
N ALA A 501 -21.12 -20.01 -0.06
CA ALA A 501 -22.49 -20.26 -0.50
C ALA A 501 -23.51 -20.01 0.63
N TRP A 502 -23.14 -20.26 1.89
CA TRP A 502 -24.00 -19.97 3.04
C TRP A 502 -24.12 -18.47 3.34
N TYR A 503 -23.04 -17.69 3.14
CA TYR A 503 -23.06 -16.22 3.27
C TYR A 503 -23.83 -15.52 2.14
N VAL A 504 -24.00 -16.16 1.00
CA VAL A 504 -24.78 -15.64 -0.14
C VAL A 504 -26.28 -15.92 0.01
N LYS A 505 -26.66 -16.92 0.82
CA LYS A 505 -28.08 -17.32 1.06
C LYS A 505 -28.72 -16.69 2.30
N LYS A 506 -27.99 -15.91 3.09
CA LYS A 506 -28.50 -15.05 4.16
C LYS A 506 -28.22 -13.58 3.82
#